data_c37bcb44859ca5710876de8bcf2f03f4
#
_entry.id   c37bcb44859ca5710876de8bcf2f03f4
#
_cell.length_a   1.000
_cell.length_b   1.000
_cell.length_c   1.000
_cell.angle_alpha   90.00
_cell.angle_beta   90.00
_cell.angle_gamma   90.00
#
_symmetry.space_group_name_H-M   'P 1'
#
loop_
_entity.id
_entity.type
_entity.pdbx_description
1 polymer ?
#
loop_
_entity_poly.entity_id
_entity_poly.type
_entity_poly.pdbx_seq_one_letter_code
_entity_poly.pdbx_strand_id
1 'polypeptide(L)'
;MLIFDDWYPALRSSQISGQKMAKALLCGIPLVLGRKSDGKYFAMRDLCPHRGIPLSYGWFDGNNVTCKYHGWAFEPTSGQCQEVPSLTKTDTLDPCKIFAAAYPCEERDGHLWVYVPQSGRGRISRPSAKVEEESRSLDSRRSLGMTELGAQGPQLPPVPEVPKFGSRFHSAHLTADLPCNIDHGIIGLMDPAHGPFVHQSWWWRSRASIHEKEKHFEPIEQGFRMTAHQPSANSAPYKLLGVYGEKITTTIDFVLPNRRYEIIRAGDKWFASLTTVTPTIENNCRIDVCAAWNIFLNVPFLMPIAKFFGNRFVRHLGPAQIGDCQFEANLVKDGLIG
;
A
#
# COMPACT_ATOMS: atom_id res chain seq x y z
N MET A 1 9.35 -10.20 -8.91
CA MET A 1 10.15 -10.21 -7.64
C MET A 1 9.49 -9.29 -6.62
N LEU A 2 9.20 -9.74 -5.39
CA LEU A 2 8.62 -8.89 -4.35
C LEU A 2 9.73 -8.06 -3.70
N ILE A 3 9.51 -6.76 -3.54
CA ILE A 3 10.39 -5.88 -2.77
C ILE A 3 9.77 -5.74 -1.37
N PHE A 4 10.53 -6.10 -0.37
CA PHE A 4 10.17 -5.99 1.04
C PHE A 4 10.83 -4.75 1.66
N ASP A 5 10.63 -4.56 2.96
CA ASP A 5 11.07 -3.39 3.72
C ASP A 5 10.43 -2.08 3.24
N ASP A 6 9.15 -2.16 2.85
CA ASP A 6 8.40 -1.00 2.40
C ASP A 6 6.91 -1.08 2.81
N TRP A 7 6.20 0.04 2.62
CA TRP A 7 4.79 0.21 2.89
C TRP A 7 3.92 -0.18 1.70
N TYR A 8 2.89 -0.96 1.97
CA TYR A 8 1.87 -1.36 1.00
C TYR A 8 0.47 -1.03 1.52
N PRO A 9 -0.43 -0.48 0.69
CA PRO A 9 -1.82 -0.28 1.09
C PRO A 9 -2.50 -1.64 1.21
N ALA A 10 -3.12 -1.91 2.37
CA ALA A 10 -3.79 -3.18 2.64
C ALA A 10 -5.31 -3.09 2.44
N LEU A 11 -5.95 -2.08 3.02
CA LEU A 11 -7.38 -1.87 3.01
C LEU A 11 -7.70 -0.37 3.02
N ARG A 12 -8.93 0.00 2.67
CA ARG A 12 -9.44 1.34 3.00
C ARG A 12 -9.79 1.42 4.47
N SER A 13 -9.45 2.52 5.13
CA SER A 13 -9.80 2.75 6.53
C SER A 13 -11.32 2.70 6.78
N SER A 14 -12.13 3.08 5.79
CA SER A 14 -13.59 2.99 5.82
C SER A 14 -14.17 1.57 5.87
N GLN A 15 -13.37 0.55 5.58
CA GLN A 15 -13.78 -0.85 5.71
C GLN A 15 -13.68 -1.37 7.15
N ILE A 16 -13.00 -0.63 8.03
CA ILE A 16 -12.90 -0.93 9.44
C ILE A 16 -13.94 -0.09 10.20
N SER A 17 -14.93 -0.73 10.80
CA SER A 17 -15.98 -0.07 11.58
C SER A 17 -16.11 -0.67 12.97
N GLY A 18 -16.05 0.16 14.01
CA GLY A 18 -16.14 -0.28 15.41
C GLY A 18 -15.06 -1.31 15.75
N GLN A 19 -15.47 -2.36 16.46
CA GLN A 19 -14.59 -3.47 16.87
C GLN A 19 -14.53 -4.61 15.82
N LYS A 20 -14.93 -4.36 14.57
CA LYS A 20 -14.89 -5.38 13.52
C LYS A 20 -13.48 -5.50 12.97
N MET A 21 -13.04 -6.73 12.80
CA MET A 21 -11.83 -7.07 12.09
C MET A 21 -12.12 -7.26 10.59
N ALA A 22 -11.19 -6.82 9.74
CA ALA A 22 -11.24 -7.06 8.30
C ALA A 22 -10.02 -7.88 7.86
N LYS A 23 -10.21 -8.68 6.80
CA LYS A 23 -9.16 -9.50 6.21
C LYS A 23 -8.54 -8.79 5.04
N ALA A 24 -7.23 -8.93 4.88
CA ALA A 24 -6.52 -8.54 3.68
C ALA A 24 -5.52 -9.63 3.28
N LEU A 25 -5.15 -9.61 2.02
CA LEU A 25 -4.06 -10.44 1.50
C LEU A 25 -3.04 -9.50 0.86
N LEU A 26 -1.82 -9.53 1.34
CA LEU A 26 -0.77 -8.59 1.01
C LEU A 26 0.55 -9.34 0.83
N CYS A 27 1.12 -9.28 -0.38
CA CYS A 27 2.37 -9.99 -0.70
C CYS A 27 2.32 -11.50 -0.37
N GLY A 28 1.17 -12.14 -0.55
CA GLY A 28 0.93 -13.54 -0.16
C GLY A 28 0.74 -13.77 1.35
N ILE A 29 0.75 -12.71 2.15
CA ILE A 29 0.60 -12.78 3.60
C ILE A 29 -0.88 -12.52 3.96
N PRO A 30 -1.59 -13.48 4.55
CA PRO A 30 -2.92 -13.24 5.08
C PRO A 30 -2.83 -12.36 6.32
N LEU A 31 -3.58 -11.26 6.31
CA LEU A 31 -3.62 -10.28 7.38
C LEU A 31 -5.03 -10.14 7.96
N VAL A 32 -5.08 -9.87 9.24
CA VAL A 32 -6.26 -9.34 9.95
C VAL A 32 -5.93 -7.93 10.44
N LEU A 33 -6.81 -6.98 10.12
CA LEU A 33 -6.69 -5.59 10.48
C LEU A 33 -7.90 -5.14 11.30
N GLY A 34 -7.70 -4.15 12.15
CA GLY A 34 -8.75 -3.57 12.97
C GLY A 34 -8.35 -2.20 13.53
N ARG A 35 -9.26 -1.63 14.33
CA ARG A 35 -9.03 -0.35 15.01
C ARG A 35 -9.22 -0.52 16.50
N LYS A 36 -8.20 -0.20 17.28
CA LYS A 36 -8.22 -0.28 18.74
C LYS A 36 -9.13 0.79 19.36
N SER A 37 -9.49 0.60 20.62
CA SER A 37 -10.27 1.56 21.39
C SER A 37 -9.55 2.93 21.55
N ASP A 38 -8.21 2.95 21.49
CA ASP A 38 -7.41 4.18 21.48
C ASP A 38 -7.37 4.91 20.13
N GLY A 39 -8.08 4.36 19.12
CA GLY A 39 -8.18 4.90 17.78
C GLY A 39 -7.08 4.45 16.81
N LYS A 40 -6.04 3.77 17.27
CA LYS A 40 -4.93 3.29 16.42
C LYS A 40 -5.35 2.06 15.62
N TYR A 41 -4.85 1.97 14.41
CA TYR A 41 -5.02 0.79 13.58
C TYR A 41 -3.93 -0.25 13.87
N PHE A 42 -4.28 -1.50 13.64
CA PHE A 42 -3.33 -2.61 13.74
C PHE A 42 -3.42 -3.55 12.55
N ALA A 43 -2.34 -4.27 12.31
CA ALA A 43 -2.29 -5.37 11.35
C ALA A 43 -1.52 -6.54 11.96
N MET A 44 -2.12 -7.73 11.91
CA MET A 44 -1.48 -8.97 12.35
C MET A 44 -1.54 -9.99 11.22
N ARG A 45 -0.60 -10.94 11.21
CA ARG A 45 -0.76 -12.14 10.39
C ARG A 45 -2.02 -12.87 10.85
N ASP A 46 -2.88 -13.20 9.90
CA ASP A 46 -4.15 -13.92 10.19
C ASP A 46 -3.87 -15.40 10.46
N LEU A 47 -3.07 -15.64 11.52
CA LEU A 47 -2.63 -16.97 11.90
C LEU A 47 -2.31 -17.01 13.40
N CYS A 48 -3.03 -17.83 14.16
CA CYS A 48 -2.72 -18.06 15.56
C CYS A 48 -1.46 -18.94 15.68
N PRO A 49 -0.43 -18.52 16.46
CA PRO A 49 0.82 -19.25 16.59
C PRO A 49 0.66 -20.62 17.26
N HIS A 50 -0.42 -20.86 17.97
CA HIS A 50 -0.68 -22.13 18.63
C HIS A 50 -0.95 -23.27 17.63
N ARG A 51 -1.98 -23.14 16.77
CA ARG A 51 -2.38 -24.21 15.83
C ARG A 51 -2.80 -23.70 14.46
N GLY A 52 -2.37 -22.53 14.04
CA GLY A 52 -2.54 -22.03 12.68
C GLY A 52 -3.97 -21.62 12.30
N ILE A 53 -4.90 -21.54 13.25
CA ILE A 53 -6.27 -21.06 12.96
C ILE A 53 -6.22 -19.56 12.65
N PRO A 54 -6.93 -19.07 11.62
CA PRO A 54 -7.02 -17.65 11.34
C PRO A 54 -7.60 -16.87 12.53
N LEU A 55 -6.89 -15.84 12.97
CA LEU A 55 -7.29 -14.95 14.06
C LEU A 55 -8.57 -14.17 13.73
N SER A 56 -8.80 -13.92 12.44
CA SER A 56 -10.02 -13.27 11.95
C SER A 56 -11.31 -14.06 12.17
N TYR A 57 -11.23 -15.33 12.53
CA TYR A 57 -12.41 -16.13 12.95
C TYR A 57 -12.74 -15.97 14.42
N GLY A 58 -11.85 -15.35 15.19
CA GLY A 58 -12.04 -15.02 16.58
C GLY A 58 -12.81 -13.72 16.77
N TRP A 59 -12.56 -13.05 17.86
CA TRP A 59 -13.18 -11.77 18.16
C TRP A 59 -12.16 -10.76 18.65
N PHE A 60 -12.52 -9.50 18.56
CA PHE A 60 -11.74 -8.37 19.00
C PHE A 60 -12.57 -7.53 19.97
N ASP A 61 -12.04 -7.31 21.17
CA ASP A 61 -12.73 -6.57 22.25
C ASP A 61 -12.41 -5.06 22.28
N GLY A 62 -11.59 -4.60 21.33
CA GLY A 62 -11.09 -3.23 21.28
C GLY A 62 -9.63 -3.11 21.75
N ASN A 63 -9.09 -4.11 22.44
CA ASN A 63 -7.72 -4.16 22.94
C ASN A 63 -6.98 -5.42 22.52
N ASN A 64 -7.65 -6.58 22.57
CA ASN A 64 -7.06 -7.87 22.28
C ASN A 64 -7.80 -8.60 21.15
N VAL A 65 -7.05 -9.31 20.32
CA VAL A 65 -7.57 -10.27 19.34
C VAL A 65 -7.52 -11.66 19.97
N THR A 66 -8.69 -12.28 20.13
CA THR A 66 -8.83 -13.60 20.78
C THR A 66 -9.09 -14.68 19.74
N CYS A 67 -8.24 -15.72 19.74
CA CYS A 67 -8.38 -16.88 18.87
C CYS A 67 -9.60 -17.72 19.24
N LYS A 68 -10.46 -18.02 18.26
CA LYS A 68 -11.68 -18.79 18.47
C LYS A 68 -11.45 -20.21 18.93
N TYR A 69 -10.26 -20.78 18.68
CA TYR A 69 -10.04 -22.20 18.92
C TYR A 69 -9.78 -22.55 20.41
N HIS A 70 -8.85 -21.82 21.06
CA HIS A 70 -8.50 -22.06 22.45
C HIS A 70 -8.49 -20.79 23.33
N GLY A 71 -9.05 -19.70 22.86
CA GLY A 71 -9.17 -18.46 23.64
C GLY A 71 -7.86 -17.70 23.86
N TRP A 72 -6.76 -18.04 23.18
CA TRP A 72 -5.52 -17.28 23.31
C TRP A 72 -5.74 -15.84 22.83
N ALA A 73 -5.44 -14.88 23.70
CA ALA A 73 -5.64 -13.46 23.44
C ALA A 73 -4.30 -12.76 23.19
N PHE A 74 -4.25 -11.92 22.15
CA PHE A 74 -3.05 -11.21 21.71
C PHE A 74 -3.28 -9.71 21.66
N GLU A 75 -2.35 -8.92 22.21
CA GLU A 75 -2.31 -7.48 21.97
C GLU A 75 -1.89 -7.25 20.50
N PRO A 76 -2.73 -6.61 19.68
CA PRO A 76 -2.55 -6.66 18.22
C PRO A 76 -1.44 -5.77 17.66
N THR A 77 -0.94 -4.80 18.42
CA THR A 77 0.16 -3.90 17.96
C THR A 77 1.52 -4.57 18.13
N SER A 78 1.72 -5.25 19.25
CA SER A 78 2.96 -5.98 19.56
C SER A 78 2.91 -7.44 19.12
N GLY A 79 1.72 -8.00 19.04
CA GLY A 79 1.49 -9.44 18.85
C GLY A 79 1.66 -10.28 20.11
N GLN A 80 1.98 -9.67 21.27
CA GLN A 80 2.24 -10.38 22.51
C GLN A 80 0.98 -11.08 23.03
N CYS A 81 1.12 -12.35 23.44
CA CYS A 81 0.04 -13.07 24.08
C CYS A 81 -0.21 -12.51 25.49
N GLN A 82 -1.45 -12.17 25.77
CA GLN A 82 -1.89 -11.61 27.03
C GLN A 82 -2.55 -12.67 27.93
N GLU A 83 -3.17 -13.68 27.30
CA GLU A 83 -3.92 -14.68 28.02
C GLU A 83 -3.90 -16.03 27.29
N VAL A 84 -3.75 -17.07 28.08
CA VAL A 84 -3.92 -18.49 27.69
C VAL A 84 -4.86 -19.13 28.72
N PRO A 85 -6.18 -19.23 28.43
CA PRO A 85 -7.19 -19.61 29.43
C PRO A 85 -6.98 -20.99 30.07
N SER A 86 -6.29 -21.90 29.39
CA SER A 86 -6.04 -23.26 29.90
C SER A 86 -4.86 -23.37 30.86
N LEU A 87 -4.10 -22.29 31.11
CA LEU A 87 -2.97 -22.32 32.04
C LEU A 87 -3.44 -22.42 33.47
N THR A 88 -2.80 -23.32 34.21
CA THR A 88 -2.97 -23.47 35.64
C THR A 88 -1.82 -22.78 36.40
N LYS A 89 -1.97 -22.65 37.72
CA LYS A 89 -0.94 -22.01 38.57
C LYS A 89 0.39 -22.81 38.63
N THR A 90 0.35 -24.07 38.21
CA THR A 90 1.52 -24.98 38.22
C THR A 90 2.23 -25.04 36.87
N ASP A 91 1.64 -24.46 35.81
CA ASP A 91 2.25 -24.45 34.50
C ASP A 91 3.43 -23.46 34.44
N THR A 92 4.46 -23.87 33.73
CA THR A 92 5.70 -23.09 33.55
C THR A 92 5.68 -22.24 32.27
N LEU A 93 4.62 -22.36 31.45
CA LEU A 93 4.48 -21.59 30.22
C LEU A 93 4.24 -20.11 30.55
N ASP A 94 5.06 -19.25 30.01
CA ASP A 94 4.93 -17.79 30.13
C ASP A 94 4.26 -17.23 28.87
N PRO A 95 3.00 -16.79 28.92
CA PRO A 95 2.31 -16.20 27.78
C PRO A 95 3.04 -14.98 27.19
N CYS A 96 3.72 -14.20 28.03
CA CYS A 96 4.44 -13.01 27.60
C CYS A 96 5.59 -13.29 26.64
N LYS A 97 6.04 -14.53 26.54
CA LYS A 97 7.06 -14.99 25.61
C LYS A 97 6.51 -15.50 24.27
N ILE A 98 5.19 -15.53 24.13
CA ILE A 98 4.49 -15.99 22.92
C ILE A 98 4.01 -14.78 22.13
N PHE A 99 4.28 -14.78 20.83
CA PHE A 99 3.89 -13.67 19.95
C PHE A 99 3.19 -14.19 18.69
N ALA A 100 2.10 -13.57 18.32
CA ALA A 100 1.57 -13.59 16.96
C ALA A 100 2.31 -12.52 16.14
N ALA A 101 2.52 -12.77 14.84
CA ALA A 101 3.20 -11.79 14.01
C ALA A 101 2.34 -10.53 13.83
N ALA A 102 2.86 -9.38 14.24
CA ALA A 102 2.27 -8.07 14.07
C ALA A 102 3.11 -7.21 13.13
N TYR A 103 2.47 -6.31 12.39
CA TYR A 103 3.08 -5.45 11.39
C TYR A 103 2.82 -3.99 11.73
N PRO A 104 3.78 -3.07 11.51
CA PRO A 104 3.49 -1.65 11.57
C PRO A 104 2.34 -1.30 10.64
N CYS A 105 1.35 -0.56 11.15
CA CYS A 105 0.14 -0.21 10.42
C CYS A 105 -0.22 1.23 10.71
N GLU A 106 -0.35 2.03 9.65
CA GLU A 106 -0.71 3.44 9.75
C GLU A 106 -1.84 3.78 8.77
N GLU A 107 -2.68 4.73 9.14
CA GLU A 107 -3.68 5.32 8.25
C GLU A 107 -3.09 6.54 7.55
N ARG A 108 -3.17 6.55 6.22
CA ARG A 108 -2.79 7.71 5.41
C ARG A 108 -3.70 7.79 4.17
N ASP A 109 -4.28 8.96 3.95
CA ASP A 109 -5.15 9.22 2.79
C ASP A 109 -6.27 8.18 2.61
N GLY A 110 -6.95 7.80 3.72
CA GLY A 110 -8.06 6.85 3.70
C GLY A 110 -7.67 5.40 3.43
N HIS A 111 -6.36 5.06 3.44
CA HIS A 111 -5.85 3.71 3.37
C HIS A 111 -5.10 3.30 4.63
N LEU A 112 -5.19 2.03 4.96
CA LEU A 112 -4.34 1.39 5.95
C LEU A 112 -3.11 0.85 5.24
N TRP A 113 -1.98 1.44 5.56
CA TRP A 113 -0.67 1.05 5.06
C TRP A 113 -0.03 0.09 6.04
N VAL A 114 0.52 -1.00 5.52
CA VAL A 114 1.21 -2.02 6.30
C VAL A 114 2.64 -2.12 5.82
N TYR A 115 3.58 -1.98 6.74
CA TYR A 115 5.00 -2.19 6.44
C TYR A 115 5.31 -3.68 6.42
N VAL A 116 5.83 -4.17 5.30
CA VAL A 116 6.15 -5.59 5.10
C VAL A 116 7.67 -5.78 5.14
N PRO A 117 8.23 -6.30 6.24
CA PRO A 117 9.67 -6.52 6.36
C PRO A 117 10.15 -7.67 5.49
N GLN A 118 11.42 -7.65 5.09
CA GLN A 118 12.06 -8.66 4.24
C GLN A 118 11.92 -10.09 4.78
N SER A 119 11.84 -10.26 6.09
CA SER A 119 11.63 -11.56 6.69
C SER A 119 10.25 -12.18 6.36
N GLY A 120 9.32 -11.40 5.79
CA GLY A 120 7.90 -11.77 5.62
C GLY A 120 7.20 -12.11 6.95
N ARG A 121 7.94 -12.08 8.05
CA ARG A 121 7.45 -12.29 9.41
C ARG A 121 7.29 -10.92 10.04
N GLY A 122 6.09 -10.54 10.41
CA GLY A 122 5.86 -9.31 11.16
C GLY A 122 6.82 -9.19 12.35
N ARG A 123 7.00 -7.98 12.84
CA ARG A 123 7.80 -7.75 14.04
C ARG A 123 7.27 -8.65 15.15
N ILE A 124 8.08 -9.62 15.54
CA ILE A 124 8.00 -10.18 16.89
C ILE A 124 8.71 -9.12 17.71
N SER A 125 7.98 -8.32 18.49
CA SER A 125 8.59 -7.41 19.44
C SER A 125 9.49 -8.24 20.35
N ARG A 126 10.81 -8.08 20.21
CA ARG A 126 11.72 -8.61 21.23
C ARG A 126 11.43 -7.88 22.53
N PRO A 127 11.39 -8.56 23.67
CA PRO A 127 11.32 -7.90 24.96
C PRO A 127 12.43 -6.84 25.03
N SER A 128 12.08 -5.66 25.55
CA SER A 128 13.05 -4.59 25.78
C SER A 128 14.27 -5.13 26.53
N ALA A 129 15.43 -4.57 26.23
CA ALA A 129 16.78 -4.99 26.61
C ALA A 129 17.07 -5.41 28.07
N LYS A 130 16.08 -5.43 28.98
CA LYS A 130 16.26 -5.93 30.35
C LYS A 130 16.48 -7.44 30.47
N VAL A 131 16.12 -8.23 29.44
CA VAL A 131 16.32 -9.69 29.45
C VAL A 131 17.64 -10.09 28.80
N GLU A 132 18.27 -9.22 28.00
CA GLU A 132 19.59 -9.49 27.42
C GLU A 132 20.74 -9.30 28.41
N GLU A 133 20.54 -8.58 29.52
CA GLU A 133 21.58 -8.34 30.53
C GLU A 133 21.84 -9.57 31.42
N GLU A 134 20.83 -10.41 31.65
CA GLU A 134 21.00 -11.66 32.41
C GLU A 134 21.67 -12.79 31.60
N SER A 135 21.55 -12.78 30.27
CA SER A 135 22.21 -13.80 29.41
C SER A 135 23.65 -13.43 29.05
N ARG A 136 24.06 -12.15 29.20
CA ARG A 136 25.43 -11.69 28.91
C ARG A 136 26.42 -11.88 30.06
N SER A 137 25.98 -12.30 31.24
CA SER A 137 26.87 -12.55 32.37
C SER A 137 27.73 -13.81 32.23
N LEU A 138 27.55 -14.61 31.18
CA LEU A 138 28.30 -15.84 30.93
C LEU A 138 29.35 -15.75 29.82
N ASP A 139 29.52 -14.63 29.15
CA ASP A 139 30.54 -14.47 28.09
C ASP A 139 31.41 -13.21 28.27
N SER A 140 32.10 -13.14 29.41
CA SER A 140 33.08 -12.15 29.68
C SER A 140 34.43 -12.47 29.06
N ARG A 141 34.62 -12.18 27.75
CA ARG A 141 35.95 -11.89 27.16
C ARG A 141 35.79 -11.46 25.68
N ARG A 142 35.48 -10.18 25.44
CA ARG A 142 36.07 -9.38 24.35
C ARG A 142 35.55 -7.94 24.42
N SER A 143 36.35 -7.14 25.11
CA SER A 143 36.30 -5.69 25.05
C SER A 143 36.82 -5.23 23.69
N LEU A 144 36.00 -4.52 22.91
CA LEU A 144 36.43 -3.50 21.94
C LEU A 144 35.27 -2.52 21.71
N GLY A 145 35.48 -1.29 22.10
CA GLY A 145 34.78 -0.05 21.86
C GLY A 145 33.44 -0.08 21.08
N MET A 146 32.35 -0.01 21.80
CA MET A 146 31.05 0.40 21.24
C MET A 146 30.70 1.75 21.86
N THR A 147 30.85 2.79 21.05
CA THR A 147 30.20 4.09 21.24
C THR A 147 28.70 3.89 21.43
N GLU A 148 28.14 4.57 22.41
CA GLU A 148 26.71 4.62 22.71
C GLU A 148 25.91 5.08 21.46
N LEU A 149 25.40 4.13 20.67
CA LEU A 149 24.33 4.39 19.73
C LEU A 149 23.02 4.24 20.50
N GLY A 150 22.35 5.37 20.70
CA GLY A 150 21.05 5.45 21.38
C GLY A 150 20.05 4.43 20.84
N ALA A 151 19.25 3.87 21.74
CA ALA A 151 18.24 2.84 21.52
C ALA A 151 17.05 3.37 20.68
N GLN A 152 17.30 3.74 19.43
CA GLN A 152 16.26 3.95 18.41
C GLN A 152 16.29 2.73 17.51
N GLY A 153 15.21 1.94 17.55
CA GLY A 153 15.01 0.87 16.57
C GLY A 153 15.07 1.43 15.14
N PRO A 154 15.30 0.60 14.11
CA PRO A 154 15.44 1.07 12.74
C PRO A 154 14.24 1.96 12.39
N GLN A 155 14.54 3.20 12.01
CA GLN A 155 13.52 4.18 11.64
C GLN A 155 12.87 3.70 10.33
N LEU A 156 11.56 3.47 10.37
CA LEU A 156 10.81 3.07 9.17
C LEU A 156 10.77 4.24 8.17
N PRO A 157 10.75 3.95 6.87
CA PRO A 157 10.53 5.00 5.88
C PRO A 157 9.16 5.67 6.10
N PRO A 158 8.98 6.92 5.66
CA PRO A 158 7.71 7.60 5.78
C PRO A 158 6.61 6.85 5.01
N VAL A 159 5.40 6.87 5.56
CA VAL A 159 4.23 6.30 4.86
C VAL A 159 3.95 7.12 3.62
N PRO A 160 3.76 6.47 2.44
CA PRO A 160 3.43 7.17 1.22
C PRO A 160 2.12 7.97 1.33
N GLU A 161 2.10 9.18 0.79
CA GLU A 161 0.90 10.01 0.78
C GLU A 161 0.73 10.76 -0.54
N VAL A 162 -0.49 11.14 -0.85
CA VAL A 162 -0.80 11.96 -2.03
C VAL A 162 -0.23 13.37 -1.83
N PRO A 163 0.53 13.91 -2.78
CA PRO A 163 0.96 15.31 -2.70
C PRO A 163 -0.23 16.27 -2.62
N LYS A 164 -0.23 17.16 -1.64
CA LYS A 164 -1.29 18.14 -1.39
C LYS A 164 -0.70 19.53 -1.35
N PHE A 165 -1.38 20.47 -2.01
CA PHE A 165 -0.94 21.86 -2.12
C PHE A 165 -2.06 22.78 -1.62
N GLY A 166 -1.94 23.25 -0.38
CA GLY A 166 -2.93 24.08 0.29
C GLY A 166 -3.92 23.31 1.16
N SER A 167 -4.80 24.03 1.86
CA SER A 167 -5.69 23.49 2.89
C SER A 167 -7.07 23.04 2.38
N ARG A 168 -7.47 23.48 1.19
CA ARG A 168 -8.78 23.16 0.59
C ARG A 168 -8.60 22.34 -0.67
N PHE A 169 -9.08 21.10 -0.66
CA PHE A 169 -9.02 20.19 -1.79
C PHE A 169 -10.13 19.13 -1.70
N HIS A 170 -10.45 18.54 -2.83
CA HIS A 170 -11.21 17.30 -2.91
C HIS A 170 -10.26 16.10 -2.91
N SER A 171 -10.72 14.95 -2.43
CA SER A 171 -10.01 13.70 -2.57
C SER A 171 -10.92 12.57 -3.02
N ALA A 172 -10.36 11.61 -3.76
CA ALA A 172 -11.07 10.41 -4.20
C ALA A 172 -10.12 9.22 -4.19
N HIS A 173 -10.72 8.04 -3.98
CA HIS A 173 -10.01 6.78 -3.94
C HIS A 173 -10.69 5.79 -4.87
N LEU A 174 -9.90 5.10 -5.68
CA LEU A 174 -10.34 4.07 -6.60
C LEU A 174 -9.50 2.82 -6.35
N THR A 175 -10.11 1.66 -6.54
CA THR A 175 -9.44 0.38 -6.36
C THR A 175 -9.97 -0.59 -7.41
N ALA A 176 -9.08 -1.38 -8.01
CA ALA A 176 -9.45 -2.51 -8.86
C ALA A 176 -8.46 -3.67 -8.70
N ASP A 177 -8.95 -4.87 -8.93
CA ASP A 177 -8.11 -6.05 -9.01
C ASP A 177 -7.51 -6.17 -10.41
N LEU A 178 -6.23 -6.55 -10.47
CA LEU A 178 -5.46 -6.78 -11.67
C LEU A 178 -5.03 -8.26 -11.67
N PRO A 179 -5.59 -9.10 -12.54
CA PRO A 179 -5.22 -10.50 -12.64
C PRO A 179 -3.91 -10.68 -13.42
N CYS A 180 -2.85 -10.13 -12.89
CA CYS A 180 -1.50 -10.21 -13.43
C CYS A 180 -0.47 -10.26 -12.29
N ASN A 181 0.76 -10.68 -12.59
CA ASN A 181 1.85 -10.59 -11.64
C ASN A 181 2.27 -9.14 -11.41
N ILE A 182 3.07 -8.92 -10.37
CA ILE A 182 3.49 -7.57 -9.95
C ILE A 182 4.31 -6.86 -11.03
N ASP A 183 5.16 -7.59 -11.78
CA ASP A 183 6.06 -7.00 -12.77
C ASP A 183 5.24 -6.42 -13.94
N HIS A 184 4.23 -7.14 -14.43
CA HIS A 184 3.30 -6.63 -15.45
C HIS A 184 2.45 -5.46 -14.95
N GLY A 185 1.97 -5.53 -13.70
CA GLY A 185 1.26 -4.43 -13.09
C GLY A 185 2.08 -3.14 -13.00
N ILE A 186 3.37 -3.26 -12.67
CA ILE A 186 4.31 -2.13 -12.62
C ILE A 186 4.63 -1.63 -14.02
N ILE A 187 4.91 -2.50 -14.98
CA ILE A 187 5.17 -2.11 -16.39
C ILE A 187 3.97 -1.33 -16.93
N GLY A 188 2.76 -1.85 -16.74
CA GLY A 188 1.54 -1.15 -17.16
C GLY A 188 1.35 0.20 -16.47
N LEU A 189 1.77 0.34 -15.21
CA LEU A 189 1.73 1.61 -14.47
C LEU A 189 2.73 2.63 -15.03
N MET A 190 3.89 2.16 -15.48
CA MET A 190 5.01 2.99 -15.96
C MET A 190 4.91 3.33 -17.44
N ASP A 191 4.21 2.53 -18.25
CA ASP A 191 4.10 2.75 -19.70
C ASP A 191 3.26 3.99 -20.02
N PRO A 192 3.85 5.03 -20.65
CA PRO A 192 3.11 6.21 -21.05
C PRO A 192 2.41 6.07 -22.41
N ALA A 193 2.69 5.01 -23.17
CA ALA A 193 2.25 4.86 -24.54
C ALA A 193 0.90 4.13 -24.68
N HIS A 194 0.55 3.24 -23.74
CA HIS A 194 -0.68 2.44 -23.81
C HIS A 194 -1.98 3.26 -23.75
N GLY A 195 -1.93 4.45 -23.12
CA GLY A 195 -3.13 5.24 -22.83
C GLY A 195 -4.04 5.52 -24.03
N PRO A 196 -3.57 5.91 -25.22
CA PRO A 196 -4.40 6.14 -26.41
C PRO A 196 -5.00 4.85 -27.00
N PHE A 197 -4.47 3.69 -26.69
CA PHE A 197 -4.89 2.41 -27.21
C PHE A 197 -5.81 1.68 -26.22
N VAL A 198 -5.36 1.52 -24.98
CA VAL A 198 -6.05 0.76 -23.93
C VAL A 198 -7.20 1.53 -23.31
N HIS A 199 -7.00 2.83 -23.05
CA HIS A 199 -7.97 3.68 -22.37
C HIS A 199 -8.78 4.53 -23.35
N GLN A 200 -9.06 4.00 -24.54
CA GLN A 200 -9.90 4.71 -25.50
C GLN A 200 -11.31 4.91 -24.95
N SER A 201 -11.71 6.16 -24.91
CA SER A 201 -13.09 6.53 -24.63
C SER A 201 -13.37 7.92 -25.19
N TRP A 202 -14.64 8.19 -25.52
CA TRP A 202 -15.06 9.46 -26.08
C TRP A 202 -14.69 10.68 -25.18
N TRP A 203 -14.49 10.47 -23.90
CA TRP A 203 -14.18 11.52 -22.91
C TRP A 203 -12.72 11.54 -22.46
N TRP A 204 -11.92 10.50 -22.77
CA TRP A 204 -10.55 10.40 -22.26
C TRP A 204 -9.51 10.62 -23.37
N ARG A 205 -9.34 9.68 -24.28
CA ARG A 205 -8.35 9.73 -25.37
C ARG A 205 -8.85 9.00 -26.60
N SER A 206 -8.33 9.38 -27.79
CA SER A 206 -8.58 8.68 -29.06
C SER A 206 -7.27 8.42 -29.80
N ARG A 207 -7.28 7.53 -30.77
CA ARG A 207 -6.13 7.29 -31.67
C ARG A 207 -5.67 8.54 -32.40
N ALA A 208 -6.58 9.45 -32.71
CA ALA A 208 -6.27 10.72 -33.35
C ALA A 208 -5.41 11.67 -32.45
N SER A 209 -5.26 11.32 -31.17
CA SER A 209 -4.40 12.10 -30.25
C SER A 209 -2.96 11.63 -30.20
N ILE A 210 -2.59 10.64 -30.99
CA ILE A 210 -1.22 10.11 -31.07
C ILE A 210 -0.37 11.12 -31.84
N HIS A 211 0.71 11.57 -31.22
CA HIS A 211 1.72 12.45 -31.82
C HIS A 211 3.06 12.20 -31.15
N GLU A 212 4.13 12.46 -31.87
CA GLU A 212 5.48 12.41 -31.31
C GLU A 212 5.62 13.43 -30.19
N LYS A 213 6.23 13.00 -29.09
CA LYS A 213 6.50 13.84 -27.94
C LYS A 213 7.77 13.40 -27.24
N GLU A 214 8.70 14.28 -27.17
CA GLU A 214 9.92 14.09 -26.38
C GLU A 214 9.59 14.10 -24.89
N LYS A 215 10.19 13.18 -24.15
CA LYS A 215 10.08 13.07 -22.69
C LYS A 215 11.47 12.92 -22.11
N HIS A 216 11.74 13.70 -21.08
CA HIS A 216 13.00 13.65 -20.37
C HIS A 216 12.81 12.98 -19.04
N PHE A 217 13.78 12.16 -18.65
CA PHE A 217 13.79 11.43 -17.40
C PHE A 217 15.05 11.78 -16.62
N GLU A 218 14.90 11.88 -15.31
CA GLU A 218 16.00 12.09 -14.37
C GLU A 218 15.91 11.08 -13.22
N PRO A 219 17.04 10.62 -12.67
CA PRO A 219 17.03 9.77 -11.49
C PRO A 219 16.56 10.56 -10.27
N ILE A 220 15.81 9.89 -9.40
CA ILE A 220 15.46 10.34 -8.06
C ILE A 220 15.79 9.23 -7.05
N GLU A 221 15.71 9.53 -5.77
CA GLU A 221 15.91 8.52 -4.74
C GLU A 221 14.90 7.38 -4.91
N GLN A 222 15.40 6.16 -5.03
CA GLN A 222 14.62 4.93 -5.25
C GLN A 222 13.74 4.94 -6.51
N GLY A 223 14.12 5.67 -7.56
CA GLY A 223 13.29 5.67 -8.76
C GLY A 223 13.76 6.65 -9.84
N PHE A 224 12.80 7.12 -10.63
CA PHE A 224 13.05 8.12 -11.67
C PHE A 224 11.84 9.04 -11.84
N ARG A 225 12.10 10.25 -12.32
CA ARG A 225 11.13 11.30 -12.62
C ARG A 225 11.05 11.54 -14.10
N MET A 226 9.85 11.54 -14.66
CA MET A 226 9.57 12.20 -15.92
C MET A 226 9.41 13.69 -15.63
N THR A 227 10.35 14.48 -16.13
CA THR A 227 10.43 15.93 -15.83
C THR A 227 9.20 16.69 -16.31
N ALA A 228 9.04 17.91 -15.82
CA ALA A 228 7.89 18.73 -16.13
C ALA A 228 7.74 18.95 -17.64
N HIS A 229 6.63 18.52 -18.20
CA HIS A 229 6.32 18.63 -19.62
C HIS A 229 4.87 19.08 -19.83
N GLN A 230 4.59 19.60 -21.02
CA GLN A 230 3.20 19.87 -21.41
C GLN A 230 2.50 18.54 -21.72
N PRO A 231 1.39 18.23 -21.06
CA PRO A 231 0.61 17.02 -21.34
C PRO A 231 -0.02 17.08 -22.73
N SER A 232 -0.38 15.92 -23.26
CA SER A 232 -1.29 15.88 -24.42
C SER A 232 -2.65 16.42 -23.98
N ALA A 233 -3.16 17.43 -24.67
CA ALA A 233 -4.39 18.18 -24.29
C ALA A 233 -5.70 17.35 -24.21
N ASN A 234 -5.64 16.03 -24.33
CA ASN A 234 -6.79 15.18 -24.61
C ASN A 234 -7.31 14.35 -23.42
N SER A 235 -6.70 14.43 -22.24
CA SER A 235 -7.24 13.74 -21.07
C SER A 235 -8.15 14.64 -20.22
N ALA A 236 -9.14 14.04 -19.55
CA ALA A 236 -10.13 14.77 -18.77
C ALA A 236 -9.53 15.74 -17.73
N PRO A 237 -8.52 15.38 -16.91
CA PRO A 237 -7.91 16.31 -15.98
C PRO A 237 -7.28 17.53 -16.67
N TYR A 238 -6.66 17.33 -17.85
CA TYR A 238 -6.04 18.41 -18.60
C TYR A 238 -7.07 19.36 -19.23
N LYS A 239 -8.16 18.80 -19.77
CA LYS A 239 -9.27 19.62 -20.29
C LYS A 239 -9.91 20.47 -19.20
N LEU A 240 -10.11 19.90 -18.02
CA LEU A 240 -10.66 20.59 -16.87
C LEU A 240 -9.74 21.72 -16.37
N LEU A 241 -8.44 21.48 -16.32
CA LEU A 241 -7.44 22.49 -15.96
C LEU A 241 -7.30 23.57 -17.06
N GLY A 242 -7.42 23.18 -18.33
CA GLY A 242 -7.36 24.09 -19.47
C GLY A 242 -8.44 25.20 -19.47
N VAL A 243 -9.55 25.00 -18.78
CA VAL A 243 -10.59 26.03 -18.59
C VAL A 243 -10.05 27.27 -17.86
N TYR A 244 -8.99 27.12 -17.07
CA TYR A 244 -8.36 28.23 -16.34
C TYR A 244 -7.35 29.02 -17.18
N GLY A 245 -7.14 28.65 -18.45
CA GLY A 245 -6.29 29.41 -19.40
C GLY A 245 -4.79 29.39 -19.10
N GLU A 246 -4.36 28.65 -18.11
CA GLU A 246 -2.97 28.57 -17.65
C GLU A 246 -2.17 27.51 -18.44
N LYS A 247 -0.84 27.71 -18.54
CA LYS A 247 0.05 26.69 -19.08
C LYS A 247 0.06 25.47 -18.17
N ILE A 248 -0.42 24.34 -18.69
CA ILE A 248 -0.49 23.10 -17.92
C ILE A 248 0.87 22.41 -17.95
N THR A 249 1.34 21.96 -16.79
CA THR A 249 2.55 21.16 -16.63
C THR A 249 2.22 19.88 -15.89
N THR A 250 2.90 18.78 -16.25
CA THR A 250 2.78 17.48 -15.60
C THR A 250 4.16 16.98 -15.22
N THR A 251 4.30 16.49 -13.99
CA THR A 251 5.46 15.77 -13.49
C THR A 251 5.01 14.39 -13.04
N ILE A 252 5.78 13.35 -13.35
CA ILE A 252 5.47 11.98 -12.95
C ILE A 252 6.70 11.36 -12.32
N ASP A 253 6.56 10.90 -11.07
CA ASP A 253 7.60 10.20 -10.33
C ASP A 253 7.23 8.71 -10.25
N PHE A 254 8.16 7.85 -10.57
CA PHE A 254 8.09 6.42 -10.34
C PHE A 254 9.04 6.06 -9.21
N VAL A 255 8.48 5.58 -8.10
CA VAL A 255 9.22 5.25 -6.89
C VAL A 255 9.03 3.78 -6.56
N LEU A 256 10.12 3.07 -6.41
CA LEU A 256 10.09 1.67 -5.99
C LEU A 256 9.42 1.52 -4.62
N PRO A 257 8.77 0.38 -4.37
CA PRO A 257 8.66 -0.77 -5.28
C PRO A 257 7.53 -0.66 -6.31
N ASN A 258 6.52 0.20 -6.12
CA ASN A 258 5.25 0.06 -6.82
C ASN A 258 4.43 1.36 -6.91
N ARG A 259 5.07 2.52 -6.76
CA ARG A 259 4.40 3.83 -6.62
C ARG A 259 4.59 4.70 -7.85
N ARG A 260 3.51 5.34 -8.29
CA ARG A 260 3.53 6.38 -9.31
C ARG A 260 2.81 7.61 -8.75
N TYR A 261 3.54 8.69 -8.65
CA TYR A 261 3.00 10.00 -8.34
C TYR A 261 2.81 10.79 -9.62
N GLU A 262 1.68 11.42 -9.79
CA GLU A 262 1.44 12.35 -10.89
C GLU A 262 0.96 13.67 -10.33
N ILE A 263 1.63 14.75 -10.71
CA ILE A 263 1.28 16.11 -10.32
C ILE A 263 1.03 16.93 -11.57
N ILE A 264 -0.16 17.48 -11.69
CA ILE A 264 -0.58 18.33 -12.80
C ILE A 264 -0.87 19.72 -12.22
N ARG A 265 -0.29 20.77 -12.81
CA ARG A 265 -0.45 22.15 -12.37
C ARG A 265 -0.87 23.07 -13.50
N ALA A 266 -1.72 24.05 -13.18
CA ALA A 266 -2.08 25.19 -14.01
C ALA A 266 -2.23 26.41 -13.08
N GLY A 267 -1.17 27.22 -12.94
CA GLY A 267 -1.09 28.30 -11.97
C GLY A 267 -1.28 27.78 -10.53
N ASP A 268 -2.31 28.30 -9.84
CA ASP A 268 -2.70 27.88 -8.48
C ASP A 268 -3.57 26.61 -8.45
N LYS A 269 -4.02 26.14 -9.61
CA LYS A 269 -4.83 24.93 -9.73
C LYS A 269 -3.96 23.70 -9.89
N TRP A 270 -4.37 22.62 -9.25
CA TRP A 270 -3.61 21.38 -9.25
C TRP A 270 -4.50 20.15 -9.16
N PHE A 271 -3.97 19.08 -9.68
CA PHE A 271 -4.41 17.71 -9.48
C PHE A 271 -3.19 16.87 -9.15
N ALA A 272 -3.27 16.04 -8.14
CA ALA A 272 -2.22 15.09 -7.77
C ALA A 272 -2.80 13.69 -7.54
N SER A 273 -2.05 12.67 -7.89
CA SER A 273 -2.42 11.30 -7.60
C SER A 273 -1.22 10.46 -7.15
N LEU A 274 -1.50 9.51 -6.28
CA LEU A 274 -0.65 8.39 -5.94
C LEU A 274 -1.35 7.12 -6.41
N THR A 275 -0.71 6.41 -7.31
CA THR A 275 -1.15 5.10 -7.78
C THR A 275 -0.16 4.04 -7.31
N THR A 276 -0.68 2.95 -6.76
CA THR A 276 0.11 1.83 -6.30
C THR A 276 -0.39 0.53 -6.91
N VAL A 277 0.52 -0.38 -7.22
CA VAL A 277 0.19 -1.76 -7.60
C VAL A 277 0.67 -2.67 -6.48
N THR A 278 -0.26 -3.30 -5.80
CA THR A 278 0.00 -4.11 -4.61
C THR A 278 -0.21 -5.59 -4.94
N PRO A 279 0.81 -6.45 -4.79
CA PRO A 279 0.66 -7.88 -4.99
C PRO A 279 -0.20 -8.48 -3.88
N THR A 280 -1.17 -9.31 -4.24
CA THR A 280 -2.04 -10.04 -3.31
C THR A 280 -1.62 -11.50 -3.20
N ILE A 281 -1.83 -12.27 -4.26
CA ILE A 281 -1.31 -13.62 -4.44
C ILE A 281 -0.51 -13.69 -5.73
N GLU A 282 0.07 -14.85 -6.00
CA GLU A 282 0.74 -15.11 -7.28
C GLU A 282 -0.22 -14.80 -8.45
N ASN A 283 0.28 -14.04 -9.43
CA ASN A 283 -0.46 -13.60 -10.61
C ASN A 283 -1.73 -12.76 -10.32
N ASN A 284 -1.82 -12.14 -9.17
CA ASN A 284 -2.87 -11.19 -8.85
C ASN A 284 -2.33 -10.00 -8.08
N CYS A 285 -2.65 -8.82 -8.56
CA CYS A 285 -2.35 -7.55 -7.92
C CYS A 285 -3.63 -6.76 -7.67
N ARG A 286 -3.52 -5.73 -6.89
CA ARG A 286 -4.55 -4.72 -6.72
C ARG A 286 -3.93 -3.36 -7.04
N ILE A 287 -4.63 -2.58 -7.86
CA ILE A 287 -4.30 -1.18 -8.07
C ILE A 287 -5.13 -0.31 -7.14
N ASP A 288 -4.47 0.58 -6.42
CA ASP A 288 -5.10 1.61 -5.60
C ASP A 288 -4.69 2.98 -6.13
N VAL A 289 -5.67 3.85 -6.40
CA VAL A 289 -5.46 5.22 -6.86
C VAL A 289 -6.03 6.16 -5.83
N CYS A 290 -5.17 6.97 -5.22
CA CYS A 290 -5.53 8.08 -4.37
C CYS A 290 -5.31 9.38 -5.15
N ALA A 291 -6.31 10.21 -5.26
CA ALA A 291 -6.22 11.50 -5.95
C ALA A 291 -6.70 12.64 -5.06
N ALA A 292 -6.07 13.80 -5.22
CA ALA A 292 -6.45 15.05 -4.57
C ALA A 292 -6.37 16.20 -5.59
N TRP A 293 -7.27 17.20 -5.49
CA TRP A 293 -7.30 18.35 -6.40
C TRP A 293 -8.02 19.55 -5.79
N ASN A 294 -7.68 20.76 -6.26
CA ASN A 294 -8.31 22.00 -5.82
C ASN A 294 -9.19 22.68 -6.88
N ILE A 295 -9.63 21.94 -7.90
CA ILE A 295 -10.48 22.43 -8.98
C ILE A 295 -11.95 22.31 -8.57
N PHE A 296 -12.80 23.28 -8.95
CA PHE A 296 -14.24 23.24 -8.73
C PHE A 296 -14.67 22.99 -7.29
N LEU A 297 -13.95 23.54 -6.31
CA LEU A 297 -14.21 23.33 -4.87
C LEU A 297 -15.64 23.64 -4.42
N ASN A 298 -16.33 24.53 -5.13
CA ASN A 298 -17.67 24.99 -4.76
C ASN A 298 -18.78 24.38 -5.65
N VAL A 299 -18.47 23.41 -6.51
CA VAL A 299 -19.47 22.77 -7.39
C VAL A 299 -20.13 21.63 -6.63
N PRO A 300 -21.44 21.72 -6.33
CA PRO A 300 -22.19 20.65 -5.71
C PRO A 300 -22.22 19.41 -6.63
N PHE A 301 -22.33 18.23 -6.04
CA PHE A 301 -22.41 16.94 -6.75
C PHE A 301 -21.19 16.55 -7.62
N LEU A 302 -20.09 17.31 -7.58
CA LEU A 302 -18.87 16.96 -8.33
C LEU A 302 -18.31 15.59 -7.92
N MET A 303 -18.33 15.27 -6.64
CA MET A 303 -17.76 14.03 -6.11
C MET A 303 -18.43 12.75 -6.63
N PRO A 304 -19.76 12.62 -6.69
CA PRO A 304 -20.40 11.46 -7.32
C PRO A 304 -20.01 11.30 -8.80
N ILE A 305 -19.94 12.41 -9.54
CA ILE A 305 -19.55 12.43 -10.94
C ILE A 305 -18.09 11.99 -11.11
N ALA A 306 -17.18 12.57 -10.34
CA ALA A 306 -15.76 12.20 -10.35
C ALA A 306 -15.54 10.72 -10.01
N LYS A 307 -16.26 10.18 -9.01
CA LYS A 307 -16.23 8.76 -8.66
C LYS A 307 -16.79 7.87 -9.76
N PHE A 308 -17.86 8.27 -10.42
CA PHE A 308 -18.43 7.49 -11.53
C PHE A 308 -17.44 7.34 -12.69
N PHE A 309 -16.85 8.45 -13.16
CA PHE A 309 -15.87 8.43 -14.24
C PHE A 309 -14.57 7.74 -13.82
N GLY A 310 -14.09 7.96 -12.61
CA GLY A 310 -12.91 7.31 -12.07
C GLY A 310 -13.08 5.78 -11.97
N ASN A 311 -14.19 5.30 -11.44
CA ASN A 311 -14.49 3.87 -11.38
C ASN A 311 -14.57 3.24 -12.78
N ARG A 312 -15.14 3.97 -13.75
CA ARG A 312 -15.18 3.49 -15.14
C ARG A 312 -13.77 3.42 -15.74
N PHE A 313 -12.91 4.39 -15.45
CA PHE A 313 -11.51 4.39 -15.89
C PHE A 313 -10.74 3.19 -15.33
N VAL A 314 -10.81 2.95 -14.03
CA VAL A 314 -10.08 1.88 -13.37
C VAL A 314 -10.57 0.49 -13.81
N ARG A 315 -11.87 0.33 -14.11
CA ARG A 315 -12.42 -0.92 -14.64
C ARG A 315 -11.88 -1.30 -16.04
N HIS A 316 -11.38 -0.34 -16.82
CA HIS A 316 -10.76 -0.62 -18.11
C HIS A 316 -9.30 -1.08 -17.99
N LEU A 317 -8.68 -0.95 -16.83
CA LEU A 317 -7.29 -1.39 -16.59
C LEU A 317 -7.18 -2.93 -16.61
N GLY A 318 -8.11 -3.63 -15.95
CA GLY A 318 -8.06 -5.07 -15.77
C GLY A 318 -8.01 -5.87 -17.08
N PRO A 319 -8.95 -5.70 -18.05
CA PRO A 319 -8.98 -6.48 -19.28
C PRO A 319 -7.75 -6.31 -20.18
N ALA A 320 -7.16 -5.12 -20.19
CA ALA A 320 -5.99 -4.84 -21.02
C ALA A 320 -4.73 -5.53 -20.48
N GLN A 321 -4.53 -5.50 -19.18
CA GLN A 321 -3.39 -6.18 -18.54
C GLN A 321 -3.50 -7.71 -18.56
N ILE A 322 -4.74 -8.26 -18.57
CA ILE A 322 -4.95 -9.70 -18.79
C ILE A 322 -4.43 -10.11 -20.18
N GLY A 323 -4.70 -9.30 -21.21
CA GLY A 323 -4.20 -9.55 -22.56
C GLY A 323 -2.68 -9.60 -22.62
N ASP A 324 -2.01 -8.65 -21.97
CA ASP A 324 -0.55 -8.59 -21.93
C ASP A 324 0.05 -9.80 -21.21
N CYS A 325 -0.49 -10.17 -20.04
CA CYS A 325 -0.04 -11.36 -19.30
C CYS A 325 -0.25 -12.66 -20.08
N GLN A 326 -1.37 -12.81 -20.78
CA GLN A 326 -1.64 -13.99 -21.60
C GLN A 326 -0.76 -14.03 -22.84
N PHE A 327 -0.50 -12.88 -23.46
CA PHE A 327 0.36 -12.77 -24.62
C PHE A 327 1.81 -13.17 -24.28
N GLU A 328 2.38 -12.65 -23.21
CA GLU A 328 3.73 -13.04 -22.77
C GLU A 328 3.80 -14.51 -22.35
N ALA A 329 2.81 -15.01 -21.60
CA ALA A 329 2.77 -16.42 -21.24
C ALA A 329 2.73 -17.34 -22.47
N ASN A 330 2.07 -16.92 -23.54
CA ASN A 330 2.06 -17.63 -24.81
C ASN A 330 3.43 -17.53 -25.50
N LEU A 331 4.09 -16.36 -25.51
CA LEU A 331 5.42 -16.19 -26.10
C LEU A 331 6.47 -17.07 -25.38
N VAL A 332 6.40 -17.17 -24.05
CA VAL A 332 7.26 -18.07 -23.28
C VAL A 332 6.96 -19.53 -23.59
N LYS A 333 5.67 -19.90 -23.66
CA LYS A 333 5.24 -21.26 -24.00
C LYS A 333 5.66 -21.66 -25.39
N ASP A 334 5.63 -20.75 -26.35
CA ASP A 334 6.00 -20.96 -27.74
C ASP A 334 7.51 -20.83 -27.97
N GLY A 335 8.31 -20.53 -26.90
CA GLY A 335 9.78 -20.40 -26.95
C GLY A 335 10.27 -19.17 -27.72
N LEU A 336 9.45 -18.15 -27.87
CA LEU A 336 9.78 -16.92 -28.58
C LEU A 336 10.53 -15.91 -27.68
N ILE A 337 10.35 -16.02 -26.37
CA ILE A 337 11.11 -15.31 -25.34
C ILE A 337 11.48 -16.30 -24.21
N GLY A 338 12.66 -16.12 -23.63
CA GLY A 338 13.19 -16.99 -22.59
C GLY A 338 13.16 -16.36 -21.19
#